data_fc4d1472a81f82228ebc9aff6dc22f36
#
_entry.id   fc4d1472a81f82228ebc9aff6dc22f36
#
_cell.length_a   1.000
_cell.length_b   1.000
_cell.length_c   1.000
_cell.angle_alpha   90.00
_cell.angle_beta   90.00
_cell.angle_gamma   90.00
#
_symmetry.space_group_name_H-M   'P 1'
#
loop_
_entity.id
_entity.type
_entity.pdbx_description
1 polymer ?
#
loop_
_entity_poly.entity_id
_entity_poly.type
_entity_poly.pdbx_seq_one_letter_code
_entity_poly.pdbx_strand_id
1 'polypeptide(L)'
;DAIDRIINRLEQEKYIDEERFCRAFIHDKYRFAKWGKIKIGQALQLKKIPQRVFSPYLNEIDEDEYLTILNNLLMTKRKSVHAENEFELTNKLVRFALSRGFEMKDIRHCITLSDENDNLE
;
A
#
# COMPACT_ATOMS: atom_id res chain seq x y z
N ASP A 1 38.46 16.07 -11.78
CA ASP A 1 37.98 17.20 -12.52
C ASP A 1 36.83 17.91 -11.81
N ALA A 2 36.83 19.22 -11.82
CA ALA A 2 35.79 20.03 -11.14
C ALA A 2 34.40 19.76 -11.72
N ILE A 3 34.33 19.60 -13.04
CA ILE A 3 33.04 19.33 -13.73
C ILE A 3 32.48 17.97 -13.28
N ASP A 4 33.32 16.96 -13.22
CA ASP A 4 32.88 15.62 -12.78
C ASP A 4 32.37 15.64 -11.33
N ARG A 5 33.02 16.42 -10.46
CA ARG A 5 32.59 16.56 -9.08
C ARG A 5 31.22 17.24 -8.98
N ILE A 6 30.99 18.26 -9.79
CA ILE A 6 29.70 18.97 -9.83
C ILE A 6 28.61 18.05 -10.33
N ILE A 7 28.84 17.30 -11.40
CA ILE A 7 27.89 16.33 -11.95
C ILE A 7 27.54 15.27 -10.91
N ASN A 8 28.56 14.68 -10.28
CA ASN A 8 28.35 13.65 -9.25
C ASN A 8 27.54 14.19 -8.09
N ARG A 9 27.81 15.43 -7.66
CA ARG A 9 27.06 16.07 -6.57
C ARG A 9 25.60 16.29 -6.95
N LEU A 10 25.35 16.78 -8.17
CA LEU A 10 23.99 17.00 -8.67
C LEU A 10 23.21 15.67 -8.75
N GLU A 11 23.86 14.60 -9.21
CA GLU A 11 23.24 13.28 -9.24
C GLU A 11 22.89 12.77 -7.84
N GLN A 12 23.79 12.98 -6.88
CA GLN A 12 23.55 12.58 -5.49
C GLN A 12 22.40 13.38 -4.86
N GLU A 13 22.33 14.68 -5.13
CA GLU A 13 21.26 15.55 -4.64
C GLU A 13 19.91 15.11 -5.21
N LYS A 14 19.86 14.78 -6.50
CA LYS A 14 18.64 14.28 -7.14
C LYS A 14 18.21 12.95 -6.50
N TYR A 15 19.15 12.06 -6.25
CA TYR A 15 18.87 10.76 -5.62
C TYR A 15 18.29 10.95 -4.21
N ILE A 16 18.86 11.84 -3.42
CA ILE A 16 18.38 12.15 -2.08
C ILE A 16 16.96 12.72 -2.13
N ASP A 17 16.68 13.61 -3.08
CA ASP A 17 15.36 14.21 -3.24
C ASP A 17 14.32 13.18 -3.65
N GLU A 18 14.66 12.25 -4.53
CA GLU A 18 13.78 11.14 -4.92
C GLU A 18 13.48 10.22 -3.73
N GLU A 19 14.49 9.93 -2.91
CA GLU A 19 14.32 9.13 -1.70
C GLU A 19 13.35 9.79 -0.73
N ARG A 20 13.53 11.07 -0.44
CA ARG A 20 12.64 11.83 0.44
C ARG A 20 11.21 11.84 -0.09
N PHE A 21 11.07 12.07 -1.39
CA PHE A 21 9.77 12.07 -2.05
C PHE A 21 9.09 10.72 -1.93
N CYS A 22 9.80 9.63 -2.23
CA CYS A 22 9.24 8.28 -2.15
C CYS A 22 8.77 7.94 -0.75
N ARG A 23 9.59 8.22 0.26
CA ARG A 23 9.23 7.94 1.65
C ARG A 23 8.01 8.71 2.09
N ALA A 24 7.97 10.01 1.80
CA ALA A 24 6.83 10.86 2.17
C ALA A 24 5.56 10.44 1.43
N PHE A 25 5.66 10.17 0.12
CA PHE A 25 4.54 9.75 -0.69
C PHE A 25 3.97 8.42 -0.22
N ILE A 26 4.83 7.43 0.03
CA ILE A 26 4.42 6.10 0.49
C ILE A 26 3.71 6.20 1.84
N HIS A 27 4.31 6.92 2.81
CA HIS A 27 3.72 7.11 4.13
C HIS A 27 2.34 7.75 4.05
N ASP A 28 2.22 8.82 3.28
CA ASP A 28 0.94 9.51 3.11
C ASP A 28 -0.13 8.58 2.52
N LYS A 29 0.24 7.84 1.47
CA LYS A 29 -0.74 7.03 0.75
C LYS A 29 -1.21 5.81 1.52
N TYR A 30 -0.35 5.08 2.24
CA TYR A 30 -0.84 3.93 2.96
C TYR A 30 -1.51 4.30 4.29
N ARG A 31 -1.05 5.34 4.98
CA ARG A 31 -1.60 5.74 6.27
C ARG A 31 -2.88 6.56 6.16
N PHE A 32 -2.91 7.52 5.26
CA PHE A 32 -4.03 8.47 5.17
C PHE A 32 -4.98 8.14 4.02
N ALA A 33 -4.45 7.90 2.82
CA ALA A 33 -5.29 7.54 1.69
C ALA A 33 -5.74 6.08 1.72
N LYS A 34 -5.09 5.24 2.55
CA LYS A 34 -5.42 3.82 2.71
C LYS A 34 -5.26 3.05 1.40
N TRP A 35 -4.15 3.31 0.70
CA TRP A 35 -3.80 2.60 -0.52
C TRP A 35 -2.92 1.40 -0.21
N GLY A 36 -3.07 0.34 -0.99
CA GLY A 36 -2.15 -0.79 -0.96
C GLY A 36 -0.89 -0.54 -1.76
N LYS A 37 0.11 -1.40 -1.57
CA LYS A 37 1.43 -1.25 -2.20
C LYS A 37 1.37 -1.23 -3.72
N ILE A 38 0.46 -2.00 -4.34
CA ILE A 38 0.33 -2.05 -5.79
C ILE A 38 -0.06 -0.67 -6.33
N LYS A 39 -1.07 -0.04 -5.75
CA LYS A 39 -1.53 1.27 -6.20
C LYS A 39 -0.48 2.35 -5.98
N ILE A 40 0.21 2.32 -4.84
CA ILE A 40 1.29 3.25 -4.53
C ILE A 40 2.42 3.11 -5.57
N GLY A 41 2.82 1.87 -5.86
CA GLY A 41 3.85 1.60 -6.85
C GLY A 41 3.47 2.09 -8.25
N GLN A 42 2.23 1.85 -8.65
CA GLN A 42 1.73 2.33 -9.95
C GLN A 42 1.76 3.86 -10.03
N ALA A 43 1.37 4.54 -8.96
CA ALA A 43 1.39 6.00 -8.92
C ALA A 43 2.82 6.53 -9.01
N LEU A 44 3.78 5.88 -8.36
CA LEU A 44 5.18 6.28 -8.44
C LEU A 44 5.75 6.04 -9.84
N GLN A 45 5.36 4.95 -10.50
CA GLN A 45 5.76 4.69 -11.89
C GLN A 45 5.21 5.74 -12.85
N LEU A 46 3.96 6.20 -12.63
CA LEU A 46 3.38 7.28 -13.41
C LEU A 46 4.15 8.59 -13.26
N LYS A 47 4.80 8.78 -12.13
CA LYS A 47 5.69 9.93 -11.88
C LYS A 47 7.09 9.69 -12.41
N LYS A 48 7.28 8.61 -13.18
CA LYS A 48 8.55 8.24 -13.83
C LYS A 48 9.66 7.88 -12.84
N ILE A 49 9.30 7.40 -11.66
CA ILE A 49 10.26 6.87 -10.70
C ILE A 49 10.38 5.37 -10.96
N PRO A 50 11.56 4.85 -11.27
CA PRO A 50 11.72 3.43 -11.55
C PRO A 50 11.43 2.55 -10.32
N GLN A 51 10.94 1.35 -10.57
CA GLN A 51 10.64 0.38 -9.52
C GLN A 51 11.85 0.10 -8.64
N ARG A 52 13.06 -0.01 -9.24
CA ARG A 52 14.29 -0.24 -8.48
C ARG A 52 14.56 0.85 -7.43
N VAL A 53 14.05 2.06 -7.67
CA VAL A 53 14.24 3.19 -6.75
C VAL A 53 13.24 3.13 -5.60
N PHE A 54 11.95 2.91 -5.88
CA PHE A 54 10.93 2.96 -4.82
C PHE A 54 10.69 1.63 -4.10
N SER A 55 11.04 0.50 -4.72
CA SER A 55 10.77 -0.82 -4.15
C SER A 55 11.34 -1.02 -2.74
N PRO A 56 12.58 -0.59 -2.44
CA PRO A 56 13.11 -0.70 -1.07
C PRO A 56 12.26 0.05 -0.06
N TYR A 57 11.71 1.21 -0.42
CA TYR A 57 10.90 2.01 0.50
C TYR A 57 9.52 1.42 0.73
N LEU A 58 8.93 0.76 -0.28
CA LEU A 58 7.72 -0.01 -0.08
C LEU A 58 7.95 -1.18 0.88
N ASN A 59 9.12 -1.81 0.79
CA ASN A 59 9.48 -2.94 1.65
C ASN A 59 9.78 -2.52 3.08
N GLU A 60 10.03 -1.24 3.34
CA GLU A 60 10.24 -0.70 4.68
C GLU A 60 8.94 -0.53 5.48
N ILE A 61 7.78 -0.59 4.83
CA ILE A 61 6.50 -0.47 5.53
C ILE A 61 6.39 -1.57 6.57
N ASP A 62 6.05 -1.19 7.82
CA ASP A 62 5.81 -2.15 8.87
C ASP A 62 4.61 -3.03 8.51
N GLU A 63 4.83 -4.32 8.39
CA GLU A 63 3.82 -5.28 7.96
C GLU A 63 2.61 -5.32 8.91
N ASP A 64 2.85 -5.28 10.21
CA ASP A 64 1.77 -5.30 11.19
C ASP A 64 0.90 -4.05 11.09
N GLU A 65 1.51 -2.89 10.92
CA GLU A 65 0.78 -1.63 10.72
C GLU A 65 -0.03 -1.68 9.42
N TYR A 66 0.58 -2.18 8.36
CA TYR A 66 -0.05 -2.28 7.03
C TYR A 66 -1.28 -3.18 7.08
N LEU A 67 -1.16 -4.35 7.69
CA LEU A 67 -2.27 -5.29 7.83
C LEU A 67 -3.37 -4.74 8.75
N THR A 68 -3.01 -4.02 9.80
CA THR A 68 -3.98 -3.37 10.68
C THR A 68 -4.80 -2.33 9.91
N ILE A 69 -4.15 -1.53 9.06
CA ILE A 69 -4.83 -0.53 8.22
C ILE A 69 -5.80 -1.23 7.26
N LEU A 70 -5.35 -2.29 6.60
CA LEU A 70 -6.21 -3.07 5.70
C LEU A 70 -7.40 -3.66 6.43
N ASN A 71 -7.16 -4.27 7.59
CA ASN A 71 -8.23 -4.88 8.38
C ASN A 71 -9.27 -3.85 8.80
N ASN A 72 -8.85 -2.70 9.29
CA ASN A 72 -9.75 -1.61 9.68
C ASN A 72 -10.53 -1.07 8.49
N LEU A 73 -9.88 -0.97 7.33
CA LEU A 73 -10.52 -0.54 6.10
C LEU A 73 -11.65 -1.51 5.69
N LEU A 74 -11.36 -2.81 5.76
CA LEU A 74 -12.35 -3.85 5.44
C LEU A 74 -13.50 -3.86 6.44
N MET A 75 -13.22 -3.73 7.73
CA MET A 75 -14.25 -3.68 8.76
C MET A 75 -15.17 -2.47 8.58
N THR A 76 -14.62 -1.32 8.25
CA THR A 76 -15.39 -0.11 8.00
C THR A 76 -16.27 -0.28 6.76
N LYS A 77 -15.70 -0.84 5.69
CA LYS A 77 -16.43 -1.08 4.44
C LYS A 77 -17.55 -2.09 4.63
N ARG A 78 -17.31 -3.13 5.42
CA ARG A 78 -18.29 -4.18 5.73
C ARG A 78 -19.59 -3.58 6.28
N LYS A 79 -19.49 -2.55 7.11
CA LYS A 79 -20.65 -1.90 7.71
C LYS A 79 -21.52 -1.17 6.70
N SER A 80 -20.95 -0.72 5.59
CA SER A 80 -21.65 0.06 4.57
C SER A 80 -22.04 -0.75 3.34
N VAL A 81 -21.53 -1.97 3.20
CA VAL A 81 -21.82 -2.82 2.05
C VAL A 81 -23.15 -3.56 2.25
N HIS A 82 -24.00 -3.48 1.24
CA HIS A 82 -25.23 -4.25 1.20
C HIS A 82 -24.96 -5.56 0.45
N ALA A 83 -25.24 -6.69 1.10
CA ALA A 83 -25.04 -8.01 0.52
C ALA A 83 -26.08 -8.98 1.07
N GLU A 84 -26.54 -9.89 0.21
CA GLU A 84 -27.59 -10.84 0.55
C GLU A 84 -27.06 -12.06 1.33
N ASN A 85 -25.76 -12.36 1.17
CA ASN A 85 -25.14 -13.51 1.85
C ASN A 85 -23.64 -13.25 2.05
N GLU A 86 -23.00 -14.16 2.79
CA GLU A 86 -21.55 -14.04 3.11
C GLU A 86 -20.68 -14.12 1.85
N PHE A 87 -21.05 -14.94 0.88
CA PHE A 87 -20.30 -15.06 -0.37
C PHE A 87 -20.28 -13.73 -1.13
N GLU A 88 -21.42 -13.09 -1.26
CA GLU A 88 -21.55 -11.79 -1.93
C GLU A 88 -20.78 -10.71 -1.15
N LEU A 89 -20.91 -10.71 0.17
CA LEU A 89 -20.20 -9.77 1.04
C LEU A 89 -18.68 -9.91 0.86
N THR A 90 -18.17 -11.14 0.92
CA THR A 90 -16.75 -11.41 0.75
C THR A 90 -16.26 -10.93 -0.61
N ASN A 91 -17.01 -11.21 -1.69
CA ASN A 91 -16.64 -10.76 -3.02
C ASN A 91 -16.56 -9.24 -3.13
N LYS A 92 -17.51 -8.53 -2.53
CA LYS A 92 -17.51 -7.07 -2.55
C LYS A 92 -16.34 -6.49 -1.77
N LEU A 93 -16.01 -7.08 -0.63
CA LEU A 93 -14.86 -6.65 0.19
C LEU A 93 -13.54 -6.89 -0.55
N VAL A 94 -13.39 -8.05 -1.18
CA VAL A 94 -12.19 -8.39 -1.95
C VAL A 94 -12.00 -7.39 -3.10
N ARG A 95 -13.06 -7.15 -3.87
CA ARG A 95 -13.00 -6.20 -4.99
C ARG A 95 -12.65 -4.80 -4.52
N PHE A 96 -13.21 -4.37 -3.41
CA PHE A 96 -12.92 -3.07 -2.84
C PHE A 96 -11.44 -2.95 -2.47
N ALA A 97 -10.91 -3.94 -1.76
CA ALA A 97 -9.51 -3.92 -1.33
C ALA A 97 -8.55 -4.01 -2.53
N LEU A 98 -8.88 -4.83 -3.54
CA LEU A 98 -8.08 -4.89 -4.78
C LEU A 98 -8.07 -3.53 -5.49
N SER A 99 -9.20 -2.83 -5.52
CA SER A 99 -9.29 -1.51 -6.15
C SER A 99 -8.43 -0.47 -5.42
N ARG A 100 -8.17 -0.68 -4.14
CA ARG A 100 -7.30 0.19 -3.34
C ARG A 100 -5.83 -0.19 -3.45
N GLY A 101 -5.52 -1.27 -4.20
CA GLY A 101 -4.15 -1.67 -4.48
C GLY A 101 -3.54 -2.68 -3.51
N PHE A 102 -4.35 -3.33 -2.67
CA PHE A 102 -3.86 -4.37 -1.77
C PHE A 102 -3.70 -5.68 -2.52
N GLU A 103 -2.74 -6.50 -2.08
CA GLU A 103 -2.49 -7.80 -2.67
C GLU A 103 -3.47 -8.84 -2.11
N MET A 104 -3.79 -9.83 -2.95
CA MET A 104 -4.74 -10.87 -2.60
C MET A 104 -4.34 -11.65 -1.34
N LYS A 105 -3.04 -11.90 -1.16
CA LYS A 105 -2.53 -12.62 0.04
C LYS A 105 -2.87 -11.88 1.33
N ASP A 106 -2.75 -10.56 1.33
CA ASP A 106 -3.03 -9.74 2.50
C ASP A 106 -4.52 -9.63 2.77
N ILE A 107 -5.31 -9.48 1.71
CA ILE A 107 -6.77 -9.45 1.81
C ILE A 107 -7.29 -10.78 2.38
N ARG A 108 -6.78 -11.88 1.86
CA ARG A 108 -7.15 -13.22 2.30
C ARG A 108 -6.82 -13.45 3.77
N HIS A 109 -5.64 -12.97 4.19
CA HIS A 109 -5.21 -13.07 5.59
C HIS A 109 -6.18 -12.32 6.51
N CYS A 110 -6.57 -11.11 6.16
CA CYS A 110 -7.49 -10.30 6.98
C CYS A 110 -8.90 -10.92 7.04
N ILE A 111 -9.39 -11.45 5.94
CA ILE A 111 -10.71 -12.08 5.88
C ILE A 111 -10.72 -13.37 6.70
N THR A 112 -9.67 -14.19 6.60
CA THR A 112 -9.54 -15.42 7.36
C THR A 112 -9.52 -15.17 8.87
N LEU A 113 -8.78 -14.13 9.31
CA LEU A 113 -8.75 -13.76 10.73
C LEU A 113 -10.12 -13.31 11.23
N SER A 114 -10.87 -12.57 10.40
CA SER A 114 -12.22 -12.12 10.74
C SER A 114 -13.16 -13.31 10.93
N ASP A 115 -13.10 -14.29 10.01
CA ASP A 115 -13.91 -15.51 10.09
C ASP A 115 -13.57 -16.34 11.32
N GLU A 116 -12.30 -16.48 11.67
CA GLU A 116 -11.85 -17.19 12.86
C GLU A 116 -12.37 -16.53 14.13
N ASN A 117 -12.36 -15.21 14.19
CA ASN A 117 -12.89 -14.46 15.33
C ASN A 117 -14.39 -14.65 15.46
N ASP A 118 -15.12 -14.67 14.36
CA ASP A 118 -16.56 -14.90 14.36
C ASP A 118 -16.88 -16.33 14.85
N ASN A 119 -16.06 -17.30 14.51
CA ASN A 119 -16.24 -18.69 14.94
C ASN A 119 -15.93 -18.92 16.42
N LEU A 120 -15.15 -18.03 17.03
CA LEU A 120 -14.79 -18.12 18.45
C LEU A 120 -15.87 -17.57 19.38
N GLU A 121 -16.81 -16.83 18.86
CA GLU A 121 -17.93 -16.31 19.60
C GLU A 121 -19.10 -17.31 19.61
#